data_19d6c13e8cc74fda1623ef1699def7df
#
_entry.id   19d6c13e8cc74fda1623ef1699def7df
#
_cell.length_a   1.000
_cell.length_b   1.000
_cell.length_c   1.000
_cell.angle_alpha   90.00
_cell.angle_beta   90.00
_cell.angle_gamma   90.00
#
_symmetry.space_group_name_H-M   'P 1'
#
loop_
_entity.id
_entity.type
_entity.pdbx_description
1 polymer ?
#
loop_
_entity_poly.entity_id
_entity_poly.type
_entity_poly.pdbx_seq_one_letter_code
_entity_poly.pdbx_strand_id
1 'polypeptide(L)'
;MRSIWKGHIRFSLVTIPIQVFNGLETEGELSFKQLHDKDHGKINYKKVCAGCAEEVPFGNIVKGYEYEPDRYVVFNKAELDTIKLKSTKVIDIEAFVDISEVHPSRFEALYFVGPNGDIANPTYNLLKQALLQSGKAGVGRIVIREREDVVLLMPEQDGLIMYKLRYPYEVRNVKDIPDVKTTAVDDAQLQLAGTLINSMVKSFSDIKF
;
A
#
# COMPACT_ATOMS: atom_id res chain seq x y z
N MET A 1 -10.96 16.76 -0.37
CA MET A 1 -10.04 15.64 -0.74
C MET A 1 -10.10 15.39 -2.25
N ARG A 2 -8.96 15.25 -2.96
CA ARG A 2 -8.91 15.02 -4.41
C ARG A 2 -8.80 13.52 -4.68
N SER A 3 -9.64 12.99 -5.61
CA SER A 3 -9.53 11.58 -6.01
C SER A 3 -8.26 11.33 -6.81
N ILE A 4 -7.56 10.24 -6.49
CA ILE A 4 -6.35 9.78 -7.17
C ILE A 4 -6.66 8.79 -8.30
N TRP A 5 -7.83 8.15 -8.23
CA TRP A 5 -8.26 7.16 -9.20
C TRP A 5 -9.79 7.11 -9.27
N LYS A 6 -10.33 6.82 -10.45
CA LYS A 6 -11.77 6.62 -10.69
C LYS A 6 -11.97 5.35 -11.50
N GLY A 7 -12.94 4.56 -11.11
CA GLY A 7 -13.27 3.30 -11.76
C GLY A 7 -14.47 2.63 -11.14
N HIS A 8 -14.45 1.32 -11.06
CA HIS A 8 -15.57 0.52 -10.57
C HIS A 8 -15.08 -0.56 -9.61
N ILE A 9 -15.88 -0.87 -8.59
CA ILE A 9 -15.80 -2.16 -7.90
C ILE A 9 -16.68 -3.13 -8.67
N ARG A 10 -16.18 -4.34 -8.91
CA ARG A 10 -16.94 -5.43 -9.52
C ARG A 10 -16.84 -6.66 -8.65
N PHE A 11 -17.98 -7.31 -8.39
CA PHE A 11 -18.06 -8.64 -7.82
C PHE A 11 -19.27 -9.35 -8.40
N SER A 12 -19.07 -10.54 -8.91
CA SER A 12 -20.11 -11.27 -9.65
C SER A 12 -20.74 -10.39 -10.75
N LEU A 13 -22.04 -10.15 -10.71
CA LEU A 13 -22.79 -9.34 -11.68
C LEU A 13 -22.93 -7.86 -11.26
N VAL A 14 -22.44 -7.50 -10.09
CA VAL A 14 -22.58 -6.14 -9.55
C VAL A 14 -21.37 -5.29 -9.95
N THR A 15 -21.65 -4.10 -10.47
CA THR A 15 -20.63 -3.09 -10.80
C THR A 15 -21.02 -1.76 -10.18
N ILE A 16 -20.12 -1.17 -9.38
CA ILE A 16 -20.36 0.05 -8.60
C ILE A 16 -19.34 1.10 -9.03
N PRO A 17 -19.75 2.23 -9.61
CA PRO A 17 -18.85 3.34 -9.90
C PRO A 17 -18.29 3.94 -8.60
N ILE A 18 -16.96 4.07 -8.51
CA ILE A 18 -16.29 4.57 -7.32
C ILE A 18 -15.16 5.54 -7.63
N GLN A 19 -14.74 6.28 -6.61
CA GLN A 19 -13.54 7.09 -6.57
C GLN A 19 -12.66 6.64 -5.41
N VAL A 20 -11.36 6.64 -5.62
CA VAL A 20 -10.35 6.32 -4.61
C VAL A 20 -9.59 7.58 -4.23
N PHE A 21 -9.36 7.75 -2.93
CA PHE A 21 -8.67 8.89 -2.33
C PHE A 21 -7.52 8.38 -1.46
N ASN A 22 -6.46 9.19 -1.32
CA ASN A 22 -5.42 8.88 -0.35
C ASN A 22 -6.00 8.94 1.07
N GLY A 23 -5.77 7.89 1.85
CA GLY A 23 -6.24 7.81 3.24
C GLY A 23 -5.29 8.44 4.26
N LEU A 24 -4.06 8.78 3.82
CA LEU A 24 -3.06 9.40 4.69
C LEU A 24 -2.88 10.87 4.34
N GLU A 25 -2.80 11.71 5.37
CA GLU A 25 -2.47 13.13 5.25
C GLU A 25 -0.95 13.29 5.23
N THR A 26 -0.43 13.91 4.19
CA THR A 26 1.01 14.19 4.05
C THR A 26 1.33 15.69 4.12
N GLU A 27 0.32 16.55 4.23
CA GLU A 27 0.50 18.01 4.22
C GLU A 27 1.17 18.56 5.50
N GLY A 28 1.29 17.75 6.56
CA GLY A 28 1.96 18.11 7.82
C GLY A 28 3.45 17.76 7.90
N GLU A 29 4.00 17.05 6.92
CA GLU A 29 5.41 16.69 6.93
C GLU A 29 6.30 17.89 6.59
N LEU A 30 7.21 18.24 7.52
CA LEU A 30 8.23 19.25 7.29
C LEU A 30 9.18 18.77 6.19
N SER A 31 9.09 19.36 5.01
CA SER A 31 9.99 19.07 3.90
C SER A 31 11.02 20.18 3.72
N PHE A 32 12.31 19.84 3.89
CA PHE A 32 13.40 20.75 3.64
C PHE A 32 13.87 20.64 2.19
N LYS A 33 14.10 21.80 1.56
CA LYS A 33 14.69 21.87 0.22
C LYS A 33 16.18 22.13 0.35
N GLN A 34 16.96 21.51 -0.52
CA GLN A 34 18.39 21.78 -0.58
C GLN A 34 18.61 23.12 -1.29
N LEU A 35 19.38 23.96 -0.63
CA LEU A 35 19.72 25.29 -1.11
C LEU A 35 21.25 25.45 -1.12
N HIS A 36 21.74 26.31 -1.99
CA HIS A 36 23.15 26.72 -2.01
C HIS A 36 23.46 27.60 -0.79
N ASP A 37 24.56 27.34 -0.11
CA ASP A 37 24.90 28.00 1.15
C ASP A 37 25.19 29.52 0.99
N LYS A 38 25.66 29.95 -0.18
CA LYS A 38 26.06 31.32 -0.42
C LYS A 38 24.89 32.26 -0.74
N ASP A 39 23.94 31.81 -1.54
CA ASP A 39 22.87 32.64 -2.10
C ASP A 39 21.47 32.10 -1.85
N HIS A 40 21.35 30.96 -1.16
CA HIS A 40 20.12 30.22 -0.91
C HIS A 40 19.33 29.87 -2.18
N GLY A 41 20.02 29.79 -3.33
CA GLY A 41 19.45 29.34 -4.59
C GLY A 41 19.06 27.86 -4.53
N LYS A 42 18.00 27.50 -5.26
CA LYS A 42 17.56 26.10 -5.36
C LYS A 42 18.60 25.24 -6.06
N ILE A 43 18.90 24.06 -5.52
CA ILE A 43 19.78 23.08 -6.15
C ILE A 43 19.00 22.33 -7.23
N ASN A 44 19.57 22.27 -8.44
CA ASN A 44 19.10 21.44 -9.54
C ASN A 44 20.06 20.27 -9.74
N TYR A 45 19.49 19.10 -10.09
CA TYR A 45 20.29 17.89 -10.33
C TYR A 45 20.43 17.65 -11.83
N LYS A 46 21.66 17.40 -12.27
CA LYS A 46 21.97 16.93 -13.61
C LYS A 46 22.26 15.45 -13.58
N LYS A 47 21.78 14.71 -14.58
CA LYS A 47 22.08 13.29 -14.72
C LYS A 47 23.38 13.16 -15.50
N VAL A 48 24.35 12.52 -14.88
CA VAL A 48 25.69 12.32 -15.45
C VAL A 48 25.95 10.81 -15.53
N CYS A 49 26.53 10.34 -16.63
CA CYS A 49 26.96 8.97 -16.79
C CYS A 49 28.18 8.70 -15.89
N ALA A 50 28.10 7.65 -15.07
CA ALA A 50 29.20 7.29 -14.18
C ALA A 50 30.47 6.82 -14.93
N GLY A 51 30.32 6.28 -16.14
CA GLY A 51 31.44 5.75 -16.92
C GLY A 51 32.19 6.79 -17.76
N CYS A 52 31.47 7.77 -18.36
CA CYS A 52 32.07 8.77 -19.24
C CYS A 52 32.00 10.21 -18.69
N ALA A 53 31.37 10.42 -17.52
CA ALA A 53 31.15 11.72 -16.88
C ALA A 53 30.35 12.74 -17.74
N GLU A 54 29.73 12.33 -18.85
CA GLU A 54 28.90 13.20 -19.68
C GLU A 54 27.51 13.40 -19.11
N GLU A 55 26.96 14.60 -19.32
CA GLU A 55 25.55 14.88 -18.99
C GLU A 55 24.62 14.13 -19.96
N VAL A 56 23.70 13.31 -19.41
CA VAL A 56 22.81 12.47 -20.20
C VAL A 56 21.41 13.07 -20.24
N PRO A 57 20.95 13.56 -21.40
CA PRO A 57 19.57 14.00 -21.58
C PRO A 57 18.57 12.89 -21.27
N PHE A 58 17.40 13.27 -20.77
CA PHE A 58 16.38 12.28 -20.34
C PHE A 58 15.97 11.30 -21.45
N GLY A 59 15.96 11.76 -22.71
CA GLY A 59 15.62 10.93 -23.89
C GLY A 59 16.65 9.84 -24.19
N ASN A 60 17.88 9.98 -23.70
CA ASN A 60 18.99 9.03 -23.94
C ASN A 60 19.18 8.05 -22.77
N ILE A 61 18.28 8.09 -21.78
CA ILE A 61 18.31 7.18 -20.64
C ILE A 61 17.45 5.97 -20.94
N VAL A 62 18.05 4.78 -20.94
CA VAL A 62 17.39 3.49 -21.06
C VAL A 62 17.25 2.83 -19.69
N LYS A 63 16.40 1.82 -19.56
CA LYS A 63 16.29 1.01 -18.34
C LYS A 63 17.05 -0.28 -18.51
N GLY A 64 17.87 -0.64 -17.53
CA GLY A 64 18.57 -1.90 -17.44
C GLY A 64 18.11 -2.71 -16.23
N TYR A 65 17.99 -4.03 -16.40
CA TYR A 65 17.84 -4.97 -15.30
C TYR A 65 19.19 -5.63 -15.04
N GLU A 66 19.72 -5.44 -13.86
CA GLU A 66 20.97 -6.05 -13.43
C GLU A 66 20.71 -7.50 -13.01
N TYR A 67 21.29 -8.46 -13.71
CA TYR A 67 21.15 -9.89 -13.41
C TYR A 67 22.41 -10.50 -12.78
N GLU A 68 23.54 -9.83 -12.93
CA GLU A 68 24.82 -10.09 -12.25
C GLU A 68 25.51 -8.75 -12.02
N PRO A 69 26.44 -8.62 -11.06
CA PRO A 69 27.16 -7.38 -10.82
C PRO A 69 27.71 -6.77 -12.12
N ASP A 70 27.36 -5.52 -12.40
CA ASP A 70 27.73 -4.75 -13.60
C ASP A 70 27.27 -5.32 -14.94
N ARG A 71 26.36 -6.32 -14.95
CA ARG A 71 25.79 -6.92 -16.16
C ARG A 71 24.31 -6.64 -16.28
N TYR A 72 23.93 -5.97 -17.36
CA TYR A 72 22.57 -5.45 -17.54
C TYR A 72 21.92 -6.01 -18.81
N VAL A 73 20.65 -6.40 -18.68
CA VAL A 73 19.75 -6.53 -19.84
C VAL A 73 19.10 -5.17 -20.04
N VAL A 74 19.34 -4.56 -21.20
CA VAL A 74 18.82 -3.21 -21.50
C VAL A 74 17.47 -3.34 -22.20
N PHE A 75 16.49 -2.59 -21.71
CA PHE A 75 15.14 -2.52 -22.27
C PHE A 75 14.89 -1.15 -22.91
N ASN A 76 14.40 -1.16 -24.13
CA ASN A 76 13.88 0.04 -24.75
C ASN A 76 12.45 0.36 -24.24
N LYS A 77 11.98 1.57 -24.52
CA LYS A 77 10.66 2.01 -24.05
C LYS A 77 9.53 1.15 -24.64
N ALA A 78 9.63 0.76 -25.90
CA ALA A 78 8.60 -0.03 -26.57
C ALA A 78 8.45 -1.43 -25.95
N GLU A 79 9.57 -2.10 -25.65
CA GLU A 79 9.56 -3.39 -24.95
C GLU A 79 8.88 -3.29 -23.57
N LEU A 80 9.23 -2.25 -22.80
CA LEU A 80 8.59 -2.03 -21.49
C LEU A 80 7.10 -1.68 -21.62
N ASP A 81 6.71 -0.97 -22.67
CA ASP A 81 5.30 -0.64 -22.91
C ASP A 81 4.46 -1.88 -23.28
N THR A 82 5.07 -2.95 -23.81
CA THR A 82 4.36 -4.21 -24.11
C THR A 82 3.97 -5.01 -22.87
N ILE A 83 4.77 -4.92 -21.79
CA ILE A 83 4.53 -5.63 -20.53
C ILE A 83 3.70 -4.85 -19.53
N LYS A 84 3.41 -3.58 -19.84
CA LYS A 84 2.58 -2.75 -18.97
C LYS A 84 1.14 -3.25 -18.91
N LEU A 85 0.66 -3.46 -17.71
CA LEU A 85 -0.74 -3.82 -17.50
C LEU A 85 -1.65 -2.63 -17.86
N LYS A 86 -2.56 -2.85 -18.79
CA LYS A 86 -3.59 -1.87 -19.10
C LYS A 86 -4.54 -1.80 -17.91
N SER A 87 -4.72 -0.60 -17.34
CA SER A 87 -5.71 -0.41 -16.29
C SER A 87 -7.11 -0.64 -16.85
N THR A 88 -7.80 -1.65 -16.34
CA THR A 88 -9.22 -1.90 -16.64
C THR A 88 -10.13 -0.91 -15.96
N LYS A 89 -9.60 -0.08 -15.05
CA LYS A 89 -10.35 0.79 -14.14
C LYS A 89 -11.40 0.03 -13.32
N VAL A 90 -11.09 -1.21 -12.98
CA VAL A 90 -11.95 -2.07 -12.17
C VAL A 90 -11.13 -2.62 -11.01
N ILE A 91 -11.72 -2.58 -9.82
CA ILE A 91 -11.33 -3.38 -8.66
C ILE A 91 -12.19 -4.64 -8.75
N ASP A 92 -11.59 -5.75 -9.11
CA ASP A 92 -12.27 -7.03 -9.24
C ASP A 92 -12.17 -7.78 -7.91
N ILE A 93 -13.30 -7.91 -7.21
CA ILE A 93 -13.35 -8.65 -5.94
C ILE A 93 -13.47 -10.13 -6.26
N GLU A 94 -12.45 -10.88 -5.88
CA GLU A 94 -12.31 -12.31 -6.14
C GLU A 94 -12.89 -13.18 -5.01
N ALA A 95 -12.81 -12.67 -3.77
CA ALA A 95 -13.26 -13.40 -2.58
C ALA A 95 -13.64 -12.47 -1.43
N PHE A 96 -14.37 -13.01 -0.46
CA PHE A 96 -14.61 -12.36 0.84
C PHE A 96 -14.02 -13.24 1.95
N VAL A 97 -13.30 -12.60 2.88
CA VAL A 97 -12.54 -13.26 3.95
C VAL A 97 -12.85 -12.65 5.30
N ASP A 98 -12.55 -13.36 6.38
CA ASP A 98 -12.53 -12.78 7.71
C ASP A 98 -11.30 -11.87 7.85
N ILE A 99 -11.50 -10.66 8.36
CA ILE A 99 -10.40 -9.71 8.49
C ILE A 99 -9.30 -10.22 9.44
N SER A 100 -9.68 -11.03 10.44
CA SER A 100 -8.74 -11.64 11.39
C SER A 100 -7.75 -12.62 10.75
N GLU A 101 -8.06 -13.14 9.55
CA GLU A 101 -7.15 -14.01 8.79
C GLU A 101 -6.03 -13.21 8.09
N VAL A 102 -6.19 -11.88 7.96
CA VAL A 102 -5.21 -11.02 7.31
C VAL A 102 -4.23 -10.47 8.34
N HIS A 103 -3.03 -11.05 8.37
CA HIS A 103 -2.00 -10.61 9.31
C HIS A 103 -1.62 -9.13 9.09
N PRO A 104 -1.44 -8.30 10.15
CA PRO A 104 -1.14 -6.87 10.03
C PRO A 104 0.07 -6.51 9.16
N SER A 105 1.09 -7.39 9.09
CA SER A 105 2.27 -7.19 8.23
C SER A 105 1.95 -7.10 6.73
N ARG A 106 0.73 -7.52 6.33
CA ARG A 106 0.28 -7.47 4.94
C ARG A 106 -0.20 -6.09 4.52
N PHE A 107 -0.62 -5.24 5.45
CA PHE A 107 -1.12 -3.90 5.14
C PHE A 107 0.04 -2.98 4.76
N GLU A 108 -0.08 -2.30 3.60
CA GLU A 108 0.95 -1.41 3.07
C GLU A 108 0.48 0.04 3.00
N ALA A 109 -0.64 0.29 2.35
CA ALA A 109 -1.14 1.64 2.14
C ALA A 109 -2.65 1.69 2.33
N LEU A 110 -3.14 2.80 2.88
CA LEU A 110 -4.54 3.07 3.16
C LEU A 110 -5.12 4.01 2.11
N TYR A 111 -6.30 3.67 1.62
CA TYR A 111 -7.11 4.49 0.73
C TYR A 111 -8.55 4.55 1.23
N PHE A 112 -9.22 5.68 0.97
CA PHE A 112 -10.67 5.79 1.13
C PHE A 112 -11.35 5.56 -0.21
N VAL A 113 -12.49 4.88 -0.17
CA VAL A 113 -13.29 4.56 -1.35
C VAL A 113 -14.66 5.19 -1.18
N GLY A 114 -15.04 6.04 -2.11
CA GLY A 114 -16.35 6.69 -2.13
C GLY A 114 -17.10 6.41 -3.43
N PRO A 115 -18.41 6.64 -3.47
CA PRO A 115 -19.20 6.52 -4.70
C PRO A 115 -18.81 7.58 -5.72
N ASN A 116 -18.92 7.26 -7.00
CA ASN A 116 -18.71 8.21 -8.08
C ASN A 116 -20.05 8.70 -8.63
N GLY A 117 -20.55 9.76 -8.02
CA GLY A 117 -21.83 10.39 -8.33
C GLY A 117 -23.03 9.75 -7.60
N ASP A 118 -24.15 10.46 -7.65
CA ASP A 118 -25.34 10.13 -6.86
C ASP A 118 -25.98 8.78 -7.25
N ILE A 119 -25.89 8.41 -8.50
CA ILE A 119 -26.43 7.13 -9.03
C ILE A 119 -25.71 5.93 -8.40
N ALA A 120 -24.45 6.08 -8.02
CA ALA A 120 -23.68 4.99 -7.40
C ALA A 120 -24.01 4.79 -5.90
N ASN A 121 -24.56 5.80 -5.22
CA ASN A 121 -24.79 5.79 -3.78
C ASN A 121 -25.61 4.60 -3.27
N PRO A 122 -26.76 4.22 -3.86
CA PRO A 122 -27.56 3.12 -3.35
C PRO A 122 -26.80 1.79 -3.36
N THR A 123 -26.15 1.45 -4.47
CA THR A 123 -25.40 0.19 -4.60
C THR A 123 -24.11 0.19 -3.77
N TYR A 124 -23.45 1.35 -3.64
CA TYR A 124 -22.31 1.52 -2.74
C TYR A 124 -22.70 1.28 -1.28
N ASN A 125 -23.80 1.89 -0.82
CA ASN A 125 -24.29 1.71 0.55
C ASN A 125 -24.76 0.26 0.79
N LEU A 126 -25.36 -0.39 -0.20
CA LEU A 126 -25.73 -1.79 -0.10
C LEU A 126 -24.49 -2.68 0.14
N LEU A 127 -23.42 -2.50 -0.63
CA LEU A 127 -22.16 -3.23 -0.44
C LEU A 127 -21.59 -2.94 0.95
N LYS A 128 -21.50 -1.67 1.36
CA LYS A 128 -21.00 -1.27 2.69
C LYS A 128 -21.76 -1.98 3.81
N GLN A 129 -23.10 -1.94 3.76
CA GLN A 129 -23.94 -2.59 4.78
C GLN A 129 -23.80 -4.11 4.77
N ALA A 130 -23.71 -4.74 3.60
CA ALA A 130 -23.51 -6.18 3.49
C ALA A 130 -22.17 -6.62 4.11
N LEU A 131 -21.08 -5.87 3.85
CA LEU A 131 -19.78 -6.12 4.48
C LEU A 131 -19.82 -5.92 5.99
N LEU A 132 -20.49 -4.86 6.46
CA LEU A 132 -20.63 -4.58 7.88
C LEU A 132 -21.41 -5.68 8.62
N GLN A 133 -22.53 -6.12 8.06
CA GLN A 133 -23.37 -7.17 8.66
C GLN A 133 -22.70 -8.55 8.63
N SER A 134 -21.95 -8.86 7.57
CA SER A 134 -21.25 -10.14 7.45
C SER A 134 -19.94 -10.20 8.24
N GLY A 135 -19.39 -9.06 8.66
CA GLY A 135 -18.04 -8.97 9.27
C GLY A 135 -16.92 -9.37 8.32
N LYS A 136 -17.19 -9.38 7.00
CA LYS A 136 -16.23 -9.80 5.98
C LYS A 136 -15.56 -8.61 5.30
N ALA A 137 -14.39 -8.86 4.71
CA ALA A 137 -13.69 -7.95 3.84
C ALA A 137 -13.53 -8.54 2.43
N GLY A 138 -13.66 -7.71 1.40
CA GLY A 138 -13.48 -8.14 0.01
C GLY A 138 -12.01 -8.11 -0.39
N VAL A 139 -11.48 -9.22 -0.89
CA VAL A 139 -10.13 -9.29 -1.49
C VAL A 139 -10.25 -9.21 -3.00
N GLY A 140 -9.47 -8.34 -3.61
CA GLY A 140 -9.49 -8.15 -5.05
C GLY A 140 -8.19 -7.62 -5.59
N ARG A 141 -8.20 -7.27 -6.88
CA ARG A 141 -7.05 -6.69 -7.59
C ARG A 141 -7.42 -5.37 -8.24
N ILE A 142 -6.44 -4.48 -8.27
CA ILE A 142 -6.54 -3.19 -8.92
C ILE A 142 -5.27 -2.94 -9.75
N VAL A 143 -5.43 -2.29 -10.90
CA VAL A 143 -4.28 -1.81 -11.67
C VAL A 143 -4.21 -0.29 -11.55
N ILE A 144 -3.19 0.18 -10.82
CA ILE A 144 -2.89 1.61 -10.67
C ILE A 144 -1.48 1.87 -11.22
N ARG A 145 -1.33 2.86 -12.09
CA ARG A 145 -0.02 3.25 -12.67
C ARG A 145 0.74 2.06 -13.27
N GLU A 146 0.03 1.22 -14.05
CA GLU A 146 0.59 0.08 -14.79
C GLU A 146 1.09 -1.08 -13.91
N ARG A 147 0.78 -1.06 -12.62
CA ARG A 147 1.09 -2.13 -11.65
C ARG A 147 -0.19 -2.71 -11.08
N GLU A 148 -0.26 -4.04 -11.03
CA GLU A 148 -1.31 -4.76 -10.32
C GLU A 148 -0.96 -4.84 -8.84
N ASP A 149 -1.93 -4.50 -8.00
CA ASP A 149 -1.83 -4.59 -6.56
C ASP A 149 -3.02 -5.40 -6.02
N VAL A 150 -2.77 -6.25 -5.02
CA VAL A 150 -3.83 -6.91 -4.25
C VAL A 150 -4.37 -5.93 -3.23
N VAL A 151 -5.68 -5.88 -3.11
CA VAL A 151 -6.36 -4.95 -2.19
C VAL A 151 -7.37 -5.67 -1.30
N LEU A 152 -7.55 -5.13 -0.11
CA LEU A 152 -8.57 -5.52 0.86
C LEU A 152 -9.55 -4.37 1.04
N LEU A 153 -10.82 -4.60 0.72
CA LEU A 153 -11.89 -3.63 0.86
C LEU A 153 -12.74 -3.98 2.08
N MET A 154 -12.94 -3.03 2.98
CA MET A 154 -13.71 -3.23 4.20
C MET A 154 -14.53 -2.00 4.58
N PRO A 155 -15.63 -2.15 5.34
CA PRO A 155 -16.40 -1.01 5.83
C PRO A 155 -15.64 -0.31 6.96
N GLU A 156 -15.74 1.02 7.00
CA GLU A 156 -15.21 1.86 8.08
C GLU A 156 -16.14 3.05 8.29
N GLN A 157 -16.72 3.18 9.49
CA GLN A 157 -17.68 4.25 9.82
C GLN A 157 -18.76 4.40 8.73
N ASP A 158 -18.78 5.56 8.07
CA ASP A 158 -19.78 5.87 7.04
C ASP A 158 -19.31 5.55 5.60
N GLY A 159 -18.12 4.97 5.43
CA GLY A 159 -17.50 4.72 4.14
C GLY A 159 -16.96 3.31 3.96
N LEU A 160 -16.17 3.16 2.91
CA LEU A 160 -15.33 2.00 2.66
C LEU A 160 -13.88 2.44 2.66
N ILE A 161 -13.03 1.60 3.27
CA ILE A 161 -11.59 1.73 3.17
C ILE A 161 -11.04 0.58 2.33
N MET A 162 -9.92 0.86 1.69
CA MET A 162 -9.19 -0.10 0.89
C MET A 162 -7.73 -0.06 1.31
N TYR A 163 -7.21 -1.20 1.71
CA TYR A 163 -5.79 -1.38 1.94
C TYR A 163 -5.14 -2.05 0.75
N LYS A 164 -4.01 -1.51 0.31
CA LYS A 164 -3.08 -2.25 -0.51
C LYS A 164 -2.38 -3.29 0.36
N LEU A 165 -2.30 -4.53 -0.12
CA LEU A 165 -1.66 -5.63 0.58
C LEU A 165 -0.31 -5.99 -0.04
N ARG A 166 0.67 -6.29 0.82
CA ARG A 166 1.94 -6.91 0.40
C ARG A 166 1.72 -8.34 -0.04
N TYR A 167 2.44 -8.77 -1.06
CA TYR A 167 2.49 -10.18 -1.44
C TYR A 167 3.23 -11.01 -0.38
N PRO A 168 2.97 -12.34 -0.26
CA PRO A 168 3.63 -13.20 0.74
C PRO A 168 5.15 -13.13 0.69
N TYR A 169 5.72 -13.05 -0.51
CA TYR A 169 7.16 -13.00 -0.73
C TYR A 169 7.83 -11.65 -0.38
N GLU A 170 7.04 -10.60 -0.20
CA GLU A 170 7.53 -9.27 0.22
C GLU A 170 7.69 -9.15 1.74
N VAL A 171 7.11 -10.08 2.50
CA VAL A 171 7.18 -10.10 3.97
C VAL A 171 8.21 -11.13 4.41
N ARG A 172 9.27 -10.67 5.07
CA ARG A 172 10.29 -11.54 5.65
C ARG A 172 9.71 -12.39 6.77
N ASN A 173 10.29 -13.57 6.96
CA ASN A 173 9.87 -14.44 8.04
C ASN A 173 10.57 -14.02 9.35
N VAL A 174 9.84 -13.98 10.46
CA VAL A 174 10.40 -13.70 11.79
C VAL A 174 11.46 -14.73 12.20
N LYS A 175 11.37 -15.96 11.65
CA LYS A 175 12.36 -17.01 11.88
C LYS A 175 13.74 -16.71 11.29
N ASP A 176 13.82 -15.74 10.36
CA ASP A 176 15.08 -15.30 9.74
C ASP A 176 15.86 -14.34 10.64
N ILE A 177 15.28 -13.93 11.79
CA ILE A 177 15.98 -13.11 12.78
C ILE A 177 17.04 -13.95 13.47
N PRO A 178 18.33 -13.56 13.43
CA PRO A 178 19.39 -14.27 14.14
C PRO A 178 19.10 -14.37 15.64
N ASP A 179 19.52 -15.47 16.25
CA ASP A 179 19.49 -15.69 17.70
C ASP A 179 18.11 -15.77 18.39
N VAL A 180 17.02 -15.73 17.61
CA VAL A 180 15.70 -16.04 18.17
C VAL A 180 15.59 -17.54 18.40
N LYS A 181 15.74 -17.95 19.68
CA LYS A 181 15.62 -19.35 20.13
C LYS A 181 14.46 -19.48 21.09
N THR A 182 13.68 -20.54 20.93
CA THR A 182 12.69 -20.92 21.92
C THR A 182 13.41 -21.54 23.12
N THR A 183 13.37 -20.88 24.27
CA THR A 183 13.91 -21.40 25.54
C THR A 183 12.78 -21.73 26.49
N ALA A 184 12.99 -22.71 27.37
CA ALA A 184 12.04 -22.97 28.44
C ALA A 184 11.94 -21.75 29.37
N VAL A 185 10.72 -21.40 29.75
CA VAL A 185 10.44 -20.30 30.67
C VAL A 185 9.91 -20.89 31.97
N ASP A 186 10.38 -20.35 33.09
CA ASP A 186 9.90 -20.72 34.41
C ASP A 186 8.48 -20.19 34.65
N ASP A 187 7.57 -21.04 35.14
CA ASP A 187 6.17 -20.70 35.34
C ASP A 187 5.97 -19.55 36.34
N ALA A 188 6.78 -19.45 37.38
CA ALA A 188 6.69 -18.34 38.34
C ALA A 188 7.09 -17.01 37.69
N GLN A 189 8.12 -17.00 36.87
CA GLN A 189 8.54 -15.83 36.10
C GLN A 189 7.48 -15.42 35.07
N LEU A 190 6.85 -16.40 34.41
CA LEU A 190 5.77 -16.15 33.48
C LEU A 190 4.54 -15.50 34.13
N GLN A 191 4.14 -15.99 35.32
CA GLN A 191 3.06 -15.43 36.13
C GLN A 191 3.36 -13.99 36.57
N LEU A 192 4.61 -13.75 37.05
CA LEU A 192 5.02 -12.38 37.42
C LEU A 192 4.99 -11.43 36.24
N ALA A 193 5.51 -11.84 35.09
CA ALA A 193 5.46 -11.06 33.86
C ALA A 193 4.01 -10.75 33.44
N GLY A 194 3.11 -11.74 33.51
CA GLY A 194 1.69 -11.56 33.24
C GLY A 194 1.03 -10.55 34.17
N THR A 195 1.36 -10.57 35.47
CA THR A 195 0.86 -9.59 36.45
C THR A 195 1.34 -8.19 36.13
N LEU A 196 2.60 -8.02 35.77
CA LEU A 196 3.16 -6.72 35.36
C LEU A 196 2.48 -6.20 34.08
N ILE A 197 2.32 -7.03 33.06
CA ILE A 197 1.62 -6.66 31.84
C ILE A 197 0.20 -6.20 32.16
N ASN A 198 -0.56 -6.97 32.93
CA ASN A 198 -1.94 -6.63 33.30
C ASN A 198 -2.04 -5.33 34.08
N SER A 199 -1.06 -4.98 34.92
CA SER A 199 -1.03 -3.72 35.66
C SER A 199 -0.81 -2.50 34.75
N MET A 200 -0.30 -2.72 33.53
CA MET A 200 -0.01 -1.66 32.54
C MET A 200 -1.03 -1.58 31.42
N VAL A 201 -2.04 -2.43 31.40
CA VAL A 201 -3.10 -2.41 30.35
C VAL A 201 -3.84 -1.10 30.38
N LYS A 202 -3.93 -0.46 29.20
CA LYS A 202 -4.71 0.77 28.96
C LYS A 202 -5.49 0.61 27.65
N SER A 203 -6.57 1.37 27.50
CA SER A 203 -7.20 1.50 26.20
C SER A 203 -6.25 2.21 25.23
N PHE A 204 -6.24 1.79 23.96
CA PHE A 204 -5.42 2.46 22.95
C PHE A 204 -5.78 3.94 22.81
N SER A 205 -7.06 4.30 22.99
CA SER A 205 -7.54 5.69 23.00
C SER A 205 -6.96 6.56 24.12
N ASP A 206 -6.46 5.96 25.20
CA ASP A 206 -5.90 6.68 26.35
C ASP A 206 -4.39 6.97 26.17
N ILE A 207 -3.79 6.43 25.12
CA ILE A 207 -2.38 6.67 24.78
C ILE A 207 -2.31 7.98 23.96
N LYS A 208 -1.59 8.95 24.49
CA LYS A 208 -1.33 10.22 23.80
C LYS A 208 -0.09 10.05 22.91
N PHE A 209 -0.23 10.39 21.64
CA PHE A 209 0.85 10.43 20.65
C PHE A 209 1.28 11.87 20.39
#